data_0731e5510c6a45f2f2eced8043c9915e
#
_entry.id   0731e5510c6a45f2f2eced8043c9915e
#
_cell.length_a   1.000
_cell.length_b   1.000
_cell.length_c   1.000
_cell.angle_alpha   90.00
_cell.angle_beta   90.00
_cell.angle_gamma   90.00
#
_symmetry.space_group_name_H-M   'P 1'
#
loop_
_entity.id
_entity.type
_entity.pdbx_description
1 polymer ?
#
loop_
_entity_poly.entity_id
_entity_poly.type
_entity_poly.pdbx_seq_one_letter_code
_entity_poly.pdbx_strand_id
1 'polypeptide(L)'
;MPEFFYSLAIYFLKSAYILASSWNTKAAQFVKGRRSIYAHLKQYSDNRSERVVWVHCASLGEFEQGRPVMESLKKNFPDVKILLTFFSPSGYENKKNYSGADAIFYLPWDTASNAKRFVETVNPVLAIFIKYEFWYNYSEALKKKSIPLISVSCILRPTQAFFKWYGGIFRKTLRNFDFFFAQNKETVDLLASLNLQSTLTGDTRFDRVFEITKSNDEIEIAKQFKGNQKLLVAGSCWAEDMDVLYPFINLNGYQLKFIIAPHEISESFITKIETSLSV
;
A
#
# COMPACT_ATOMS: atom_id res chain seq x y z
N MET A 1 -25.74 3.82 -15.53
CA MET A 1 -26.25 3.11 -14.33
C MET A 1 -25.13 2.54 -13.43
N PRO A 2 -24.13 1.79 -13.88
CA PRO A 2 -23.08 1.26 -13.00
C PRO A 2 -22.28 2.32 -12.23
N GLU A 3 -22.01 3.47 -12.85
CA GLU A 3 -21.31 4.60 -12.22
C GLU A 3 -22.11 5.21 -11.05
N PHE A 4 -23.42 5.24 -11.17
CA PHE A 4 -24.30 5.71 -10.10
C PHE A 4 -24.22 4.78 -8.88
N PHE A 5 -24.29 3.46 -9.09
CA PHE A 5 -24.17 2.49 -8.00
C PHE A 5 -22.79 2.51 -7.36
N TYR A 6 -21.73 2.69 -8.14
CA TYR A 6 -20.38 2.88 -7.61
C TYR A 6 -20.31 4.12 -6.72
N SER A 7 -20.81 5.25 -7.20
CA SER A 7 -20.83 6.50 -6.42
C SER A 7 -21.64 6.35 -5.13
N LEU A 8 -22.80 5.70 -5.21
CA LEU A 8 -23.64 5.42 -4.03
C LEU A 8 -22.89 4.56 -3.00
N ALA A 9 -22.17 3.52 -3.45
CA ALA A 9 -21.35 2.67 -2.58
C ALA A 9 -20.24 3.47 -1.89
N ILE A 10 -19.58 4.40 -2.60
CA ILE A 10 -18.55 5.27 -2.01
C ILE A 10 -19.16 6.22 -0.97
N TYR A 11 -20.33 6.80 -1.23
CA TYR A 11 -21.02 7.66 -0.25
C TYR A 11 -21.47 6.85 0.99
N PHE A 12 -21.99 5.65 0.78
CA PHE A 12 -22.36 4.75 1.88
C PHE A 12 -21.14 4.39 2.73
N LEU A 13 -20.02 3.99 2.09
CA LEU A 13 -18.78 3.69 2.77
C LEU A 13 -18.27 4.89 3.58
N LYS A 14 -18.28 6.08 2.98
CA LYS A 14 -17.92 7.33 3.67
C LYS A 14 -18.78 7.56 4.91
N SER A 15 -20.11 7.39 4.80
CA SER A 15 -21.03 7.57 5.92
C SER A 15 -20.79 6.54 7.02
N ALA A 16 -20.52 5.29 6.66
CA ALA A 16 -20.17 4.22 7.60
C ALA A 16 -18.89 4.55 8.39
N TYR A 17 -17.84 5.07 7.73
CA TYR A 17 -16.62 5.51 8.42
C TYR A 17 -16.86 6.71 9.33
N ILE A 18 -17.68 7.68 8.91
CA ILE A 18 -18.05 8.84 9.76
C ILE A 18 -18.78 8.34 11.01
N LEU A 19 -19.73 7.45 10.87
CA LEU A 19 -20.46 6.88 11.99
C LEU A 19 -19.52 6.10 12.92
N ALA A 20 -18.70 5.19 12.37
CA ALA A 20 -17.76 4.39 13.13
C ALA A 20 -16.67 5.23 13.83
N SER A 21 -16.41 6.46 13.37
CA SER A 21 -15.37 7.32 13.94
C SER A 21 -15.63 7.78 15.40
N SER A 22 -16.86 7.60 15.90
CA SER A 22 -17.20 7.91 17.29
C SER A 22 -16.73 6.86 18.31
N TRP A 23 -16.49 5.61 17.88
CA TRP A 23 -16.05 4.52 18.74
C TRP A 23 -14.83 3.72 18.24
N ASN A 24 -14.36 3.99 17.02
CA ASN A 24 -13.23 3.30 16.46
C ASN A 24 -12.10 4.28 16.11
N THR A 25 -10.94 4.13 16.75
CA THR A 25 -9.78 5.01 16.58
C THR A 25 -9.27 5.04 15.15
N LYS A 26 -9.21 3.89 14.46
CA LYS A 26 -8.77 3.81 13.06
C LYS A 26 -9.75 4.57 12.15
N ALA A 27 -11.06 4.42 12.37
CA ALA A 27 -12.07 5.18 11.63
C ALA A 27 -12.00 6.68 11.91
N ALA A 28 -11.72 7.07 13.15
CA ALA A 28 -11.51 8.47 13.52
C ALA A 28 -10.29 9.08 12.80
N GLN A 29 -9.18 8.39 12.76
CA GLN A 29 -7.98 8.81 12.01
C GLN A 29 -8.30 8.96 10.51
N PHE A 30 -9.03 7.98 9.94
CA PHE A 30 -9.46 7.97 8.56
C PHE A 30 -10.28 9.21 8.17
N VAL A 31 -11.21 9.61 9.04
CA VAL A 31 -12.07 10.77 8.83
C VAL A 31 -11.32 12.08 9.09
N LYS A 32 -10.58 12.16 10.21
CA LYS A 32 -9.83 13.38 10.59
C LYS A 32 -8.74 13.73 9.57
N GLY A 33 -8.00 12.72 9.09
CA GLY A 33 -6.91 12.94 8.12
C GLY A 33 -7.37 13.51 6.77
N ARG A 34 -8.66 13.42 6.45
CA ARG A 34 -9.23 13.98 5.22
C ARG A 34 -9.90 15.36 5.39
N ARG A 35 -10.05 15.90 6.58
CA ARG A 35 -10.77 17.16 6.80
C ARG A 35 -9.99 18.26 6.12
N SER A 36 -9.04 18.80 6.25
CA SER A 36 -8.42 19.98 5.64
C SER A 36 -7.56 19.68 4.42
N ILE A 37 -7.74 18.51 3.78
CA ILE A 37 -6.81 18.03 2.76
C ILE A 37 -6.67 18.97 1.57
N TYR A 38 -7.77 19.60 1.13
CA TYR A 38 -7.73 20.51 -0.02
C TYR A 38 -7.04 21.83 0.27
N ALA A 39 -7.04 22.30 1.52
CA ALA A 39 -6.25 23.47 1.91
C ALA A 39 -4.75 23.17 1.80
N HIS A 40 -4.32 22.03 2.33
CA HIS A 40 -2.93 21.60 2.26
C HIS A 40 -2.47 21.27 0.82
N LEU A 41 -3.31 20.61 0.04
CA LEU A 41 -3.04 20.35 -1.37
C LEU A 41 -2.90 21.63 -2.18
N LYS A 42 -3.76 22.62 -1.94
CA LYS A 42 -3.67 23.91 -2.59
C LYS A 42 -2.38 24.63 -2.20
N GLN A 43 -2.07 24.73 -0.92
CA GLN A 43 -0.82 25.31 -0.44
C GLN A 43 0.42 24.63 -1.08
N TYR A 44 0.40 23.30 -1.19
CA TYR A 44 1.47 22.56 -1.87
C TYR A 44 1.56 22.91 -3.35
N SER A 45 0.42 23.03 -4.05
CA SER A 45 0.39 23.29 -5.49
C SER A 45 0.70 24.75 -5.85
N ASP A 46 0.21 25.72 -5.05
CA ASP A 46 0.42 27.15 -5.32
C ASP A 46 1.89 27.56 -5.19
N ASN A 47 2.70 26.81 -4.46
CA ASN A 47 4.11 27.11 -4.17
C ASN A 47 5.10 26.33 -5.04
N ARG A 48 4.66 25.77 -6.19
CA ARG A 48 5.57 24.97 -7.01
C ARG A 48 5.39 25.21 -8.50
N SER A 49 6.51 25.02 -9.23
CA SER A 49 6.57 25.01 -10.69
C SER A 49 7.03 23.66 -11.25
N GLU A 50 7.48 22.75 -10.39
CA GLU A 50 8.09 21.49 -10.80
C GLU A 50 7.05 20.46 -11.23
N ARG A 51 7.49 19.52 -12.08
CA ARG A 51 6.69 18.37 -12.51
C ARG A 51 6.45 17.42 -11.34
N VAL A 52 5.22 16.93 -11.19
CA VAL A 52 4.85 16.00 -10.12
C VAL A 52 4.53 14.63 -10.69
N VAL A 53 5.11 13.61 -10.10
CA VAL A 53 4.63 12.22 -10.20
C VAL A 53 3.78 11.92 -8.97
N TRP A 54 2.54 11.52 -9.21
CA TRP A 54 1.65 11.09 -8.15
C TRP A 54 1.76 9.58 -7.95
N VAL A 55 2.19 9.17 -6.76
CA VAL A 55 2.23 7.75 -6.35
C VAL A 55 1.12 7.48 -5.35
N HIS A 56 0.32 6.45 -5.60
CA HIS A 56 -0.74 6.03 -4.68
C HIS A 56 -0.49 4.63 -4.14
N CYS A 57 -0.49 4.52 -2.80
CA CYS A 57 -0.41 3.27 -2.05
C CYS A 57 -1.58 3.21 -1.06
N ALA A 58 -2.39 2.16 -1.03
CA ALA A 58 -3.51 2.12 -0.11
C ALA A 58 -3.07 2.02 1.34
N SER A 59 -2.04 1.25 1.62
CA SER A 59 -1.58 0.88 2.96
C SER A 59 -0.06 0.86 3.07
N LEU A 60 0.44 0.50 4.25
CA LEU A 60 1.88 0.29 4.48
C LEU A 60 2.45 -0.83 3.59
N GLY A 61 1.68 -1.90 3.31
CA GLY A 61 2.13 -2.99 2.45
C GLY A 61 2.36 -2.56 1.01
N GLU A 62 1.46 -1.76 0.43
CA GLU A 62 1.63 -1.19 -0.90
C GLU A 62 2.76 -0.15 -0.93
N PHE A 63 2.95 0.59 0.17
CA PHE A 63 4.09 1.51 0.28
C PHE A 63 5.43 0.79 0.13
N GLU A 64 5.62 -0.36 0.80
CA GLU A 64 6.88 -1.12 0.67
C GLU A 64 7.10 -1.64 -0.77
N GLN A 65 6.03 -1.86 -1.54
CA GLN A 65 6.11 -2.14 -2.98
C GLN A 65 6.38 -0.90 -3.83
N GLY A 66 5.82 0.25 -3.46
CA GLY A 66 6.02 1.53 -4.17
C GLY A 66 7.35 2.19 -3.87
N ARG A 67 7.96 1.89 -2.72
CA ARG A 67 9.18 2.54 -2.24
C ARG A 67 10.37 2.39 -3.20
N PRO A 68 10.73 1.21 -3.71
CA PRO A 68 11.82 1.09 -4.69
C PRO A 68 11.59 1.92 -5.95
N VAL A 69 10.32 2.03 -6.39
CA VAL A 69 9.96 2.85 -7.55
C VAL A 69 10.17 4.34 -7.27
N MET A 70 9.74 4.83 -6.10
CA MET A 70 9.94 6.22 -5.70
C MET A 70 11.44 6.56 -5.54
N GLU A 71 12.21 5.69 -4.91
CA GLU A 71 13.65 5.85 -4.74
C GLU A 71 14.37 5.88 -6.10
N SER A 72 13.99 5.00 -7.02
CA SER A 72 14.51 5.00 -8.40
C SER A 72 14.13 6.27 -9.18
N LEU A 73 12.90 6.74 -9.04
CA LEU A 73 12.44 8.00 -9.65
C LEU A 73 13.26 9.18 -9.15
N LYS A 74 13.47 9.31 -7.85
CA LYS A 74 14.27 10.38 -7.25
C LYS A 74 15.72 10.35 -7.72
N LYS A 75 16.30 9.15 -7.82
CA LYS A 75 17.68 8.96 -8.29
C LYS A 75 17.85 9.35 -9.76
N ASN A 76 16.92 8.95 -10.61
CA ASN A 76 17.07 9.12 -12.07
C ASN A 76 16.45 10.43 -12.60
N PHE A 77 15.54 11.03 -11.84
CA PHE A 77 14.82 12.26 -12.20
C PHE A 77 14.75 13.21 -11.00
N PRO A 78 15.89 13.81 -10.56
CA PRO A 78 15.96 14.60 -9.34
C PRO A 78 15.06 15.85 -9.37
N ASP A 79 14.74 16.38 -10.53
CA ASP A 79 13.87 17.54 -10.73
C ASP A 79 12.38 17.23 -10.60
N VAL A 80 12.03 15.95 -10.50
CA VAL A 80 10.64 15.52 -10.35
C VAL A 80 10.26 15.46 -8.88
N LYS A 81 9.12 16.06 -8.54
CA LYS A 81 8.54 15.97 -7.21
C LYS A 81 7.62 14.76 -7.09
N ILE A 82 7.72 14.06 -5.98
CA ILE A 82 6.84 12.92 -5.69
C ILE A 82 5.77 13.36 -4.70
N LEU A 83 4.51 13.27 -5.12
CA LEU A 83 3.36 13.36 -4.24
C LEU A 83 2.87 11.94 -3.94
N LEU A 84 2.99 11.53 -2.67
CA LEU A 84 2.55 10.23 -2.19
C LEU A 84 1.18 10.34 -1.53
N THR A 85 0.27 9.44 -1.87
CA THR A 85 -1.02 9.37 -1.18
C THR A 85 -1.28 8.00 -0.59
N PHE A 86 -1.95 8.00 0.57
CA PHE A 86 -2.42 6.79 1.23
C PHE A 86 -3.95 6.78 1.34
N PHE A 87 -4.54 5.59 1.22
CA PHE A 87 -5.95 5.44 1.52
C PHE A 87 -6.17 5.17 3.01
N SER A 88 -5.39 4.28 3.61
CA SER A 88 -5.56 3.84 5.00
C SER A 88 -4.66 4.57 6.01
N PRO A 89 -5.09 4.66 7.28
CA PRO A 89 -4.23 5.19 8.36
C PRO A 89 -2.94 4.40 8.55
N SER A 90 -2.95 3.08 8.31
CA SER A 90 -1.74 2.24 8.45
C SER A 90 -0.60 2.69 7.54
N GLY A 91 -0.90 3.19 6.35
CA GLY A 91 0.10 3.80 5.48
C GLY A 91 0.49 5.19 5.94
N TYR A 92 -0.49 6.09 6.03
CA TYR A 92 -0.24 7.50 6.31
C TYR A 92 0.44 7.74 7.66
N GLU A 93 -0.12 7.21 8.76
CA GLU A 93 0.39 7.49 10.11
C GLU A 93 1.83 6.98 10.31
N ASN A 94 2.18 5.87 9.65
CA ASN A 94 3.54 5.32 9.72
C ASN A 94 4.53 5.99 8.77
N LYS A 95 4.07 6.63 7.69
CA LYS A 95 4.94 7.14 6.63
C LYS A 95 4.75 8.63 6.31
N LYS A 96 3.98 9.39 7.09
CA LYS A 96 3.77 10.84 6.88
C LYS A 96 5.03 11.69 6.91
N ASN A 97 6.13 11.17 7.47
CA ASN A 97 7.43 11.83 7.53
C ASN A 97 8.48 11.14 6.62
N TYR A 98 8.05 10.34 5.63
CA TYR A 98 8.97 9.67 4.73
C TYR A 98 9.69 10.68 3.82
N SER A 99 11.01 10.74 3.90
CA SER A 99 11.86 11.71 3.19
C SER A 99 11.98 11.46 1.68
N GLY A 100 11.59 10.30 1.20
CA GLY A 100 11.61 9.96 -0.24
C GLY A 100 10.44 10.53 -1.05
N ALA A 101 9.48 11.22 -0.41
CA ALA A 101 8.40 11.94 -1.07
C ALA A 101 8.39 13.41 -0.65
N ASP A 102 8.06 14.32 -1.58
CA ASP A 102 8.05 15.76 -1.33
C ASP A 102 6.77 16.24 -0.65
N ALA A 103 5.69 15.48 -0.81
CA ALA A 103 4.44 15.70 -0.09
C ALA A 103 3.71 14.37 0.13
N ILE A 104 3.05 14.25 1.28
CA ILE A 104 2.34 13.02 1.66
C ILE A 104 0.96 13.39 2.18
N PHE A 105 -0.08 12.78 1.60
CA PHE A 105 -1.47 13.06 1.95
C PHE A 105 -2.30 11.78 2.05
N TYR A 106 -3.42 11.88 2.74
CA TYR A 106 -4.50 10.93 2.51
C TYR A 106 -5.12 11.15 1.13
N LEU A 107 -5.49 10.08 0.44
CA LEU A 107 -6.33 10.20 -0.76
C LEU A 107 -7.75 10.60 -0.35
N PRO A 108 -8.34 11.68 -0.90
CA PRO A 108 -9.76 11.97 -0.71
C PRO A 108 -10.65 10.82 -1.16
N TRP A 109 -11.88 10.76 -0.64
CA TRP A 109 -12.85 9.76 -1.08
C TRP A 109 -13.03 9.77 -2.59
N ASP A 110 -13.12 8.60 -3.22
CA ASP A 110 -13.25 8.46 -4.68
C ASP A 110 -14.64 8.85 -5.18
N THR A 111 -15.02 10.10 -4.97
CA THR A 111 -16.20 10.72 -5.60
C THR A 111 -15.78 11.49 -6.85
N ALA A 112 -16.67 11.63 -7.83
CA ALA A 112 -16.36 12.34 -9.07
C ALA A 112 -15.87 13.78 -8.81
N SER A 113 -16.48 14.48 -7.83
CA SER A 113 -16.08 15.84 -7.44
C SER A 113 -14.67 15.87 -6.82
N ASN A 114 -14.37 14.96 -5.88
CA ASN A 114 -13.07 14.88 -5.24
C ASN A 114 -11.97 14.50 -6.24
N ALA A 115 -12.22 13.49 -7.07
CA ALA A 115 -11.24 13.04 -8.05
C ALA A 115 -10.91 14.15 -9.06
N LYS A 116 -11.94 14.82 -9.60
CA LYS A 116 -11.73 15.97 -10.47
C LYS A 116 -10.91 17.06 -9.79
N ARG A 117 -11.33 17.53 -8.60
CA ARG A 117 -10.65 18.58 -7.86
C ARG A 117 -9.22 18.22 -7.50
N PHE A 118 -8.98 16.97 -7.07
CA PHE A 118 -7.64 16.49 -6.73
C PHE A 118 -6.71 16.51 -7.94
N VAL A 119 -7.13 15.91 -9.06
CA VAL A 119 -6.34 15.85 -10.29
C VAL A 119 -6.06 17.25 -10.84
N GLU A 120 -7.04 18.16 -10.80
CA GLU A 120 -6.87 19.55 -11.23
C GLU A 120 -5.90 20.33 -10.32
N THR A 121 -5.96 20.10 -9.00
CA THR A 121 -5.08 20.78 -8.04
C THR A 121 -3.65 20.26 -8.11
N VAL A 122 -3.47 18.93 -8.16
CA VAL A 122 -2.14 18.31 -8.20
C VAL A 122 -1.50 18.43 -9.56
N ASN A 123 -2.28 18.32 -10.64
CA ASN A 123 -1.87 18.33 -12.04
C ASN A 123 -0.61 17.49 -12.29
N PRO A 124 -0.63 16.17 -11.99
CA PRO A 124 0.56 15.34 -12.12
C PRO A 124 0.89 15.09 -13.60
N VAL A 125 2.18 14.90 -13.91
CA VAL A 125 2.62 14.48 -15.26
C VAL A 125 2.51 12.98 -15.46
N LEU A 126 2.40 12.22 -14.36
CA LEU A 126 2.24 10.77 -14.34
C LEU A 126 1.58 10.36 -13.01
N ALA A 127 0.65 9.42 -13.05
CA ALA A 127 0.11 8.76 -11.87
C ALA A 127 0.54 7.28 -11.85
N ILE A 128 1.01 6.81 -10.70
CA ILE A 128 1.47 5.44 -10.45
C ILE A 128 0.66 4.88 -9.31
N PHE A 129 -0.15 3.85 -9.58
CA PHE A 129 -0.94 3.16 -8.58
C PHE A 129 -0.30 1.81 -8.27
N ILE A 130 -0.12 1.53 -7.00
CA ILE A 130 0.57 0.32 -6.56
C ILE A 130 -0.42 -0.81 -6.34
N LYS A 131 -0.13 -1.97 -6.92
CA LYS A 131 -0.84 -3.24 -6.75
C LYS A 131 -2.22 -3.25 -7.43
N TYR A 132 -3.33 -3.28 -6.69
CA TYR A 132 -4.70 -3.38 -7.22
C TYR A 132 -5.59 -2.20 -6.82
N GLU A 133 -5.01 -1.01 -6.75
CA GLU A 133 -5.71 0.23 -6.43
C GLU A 133 -6.41 0.79 -7.68
N PHE A 134 -7.62 0.32 -7.94
CA PHE A 134 -8.38 0.65 -9.15
C PHE A 134 -9.57 1.57 -8.83
N TRP A 135 -9.28 2.83 -8.56
CA TRP A 135 -10.26 3.85 -8.20
C TRP A 135 -10.90 4.45 -9.45
N TYR A 136 -12.19 4.19 -9.65
CA TYR A 136 -12.92 4.54 -10.88
C TYR A 136 -12.86 6.04 -11.18
N ASN A 137 -13.28 6.89 -10.23
CA ASN A 137 -13.38 8.33 -10.52
C ASN A 137 -12.00 8.98 -10.68
N TYR A 138 -10.97 8.53 -9.95
CA TYR A 138 -9.60 9.00 -10.14
C TYR A 138 -9.06 8.63 -11.52
N SER A 139 -9.24 7.39 -11.95
CA SER A 139 -8.81 6.94 -13.27
C SER A 139 -9.53 7.69 -14.41
N GLU A 140 -10.84 7.95 -14.26
CA GLU A 140 -11.61 8.78 -15.21
C GLU A 140 -11.13 10.23 -15.24
N ALA A 141 -10.82 10.83 -14.08
CA ALA A 141 -10.32 12.20 -14.00
C ALA A 141 -8.94 12.36 -14.66
N LEU A 142 -8.04 11.41 -14.45
CA LEU A 142 -6.72 11.37 -15.08
C LEU A 142 -6.85 11.22 -16.61
N LYS A 143 -7.65 10.27 -17.06
CA LYS A 143 -7.90 10.06 -18.50
C LYS A 143 -8.48 11.29 -19.19
N LYS A 144 -9.46 11.97 -18.58
CA LYS A 144 -10.03 13.21 -19.11
C LYS A 144 -9.02 14.34 -19.26
N LYS A 145 -7.96 14.33 -18.46
CA LYS A 145 -6.84 15.29 -18.53
C LYS A 145 -5.68 14.79 -19.36
N SER A 146 -5.78 13.61 -20.00
CA SER A 146 -4.71 12.97 -20.74
C SER A 146 -3.44 12.79 -19.92
N ILE A 147 -3.59 12.56 -18.62
CA ILE A 147 -2.48 12.28 -17.71
C ILE A 147 -2.26 10.78 -17.68
N PRO A 148 -1.04 10.29 -18.03
CA PRO A 148 -0.74 8.88 -18.00
C PRO A 148 -0.95 8.25 -16.63
N LEU A 149 -1.57 7.06 -16.60
CA LEU A 149 -1.83 6.27 -15.40
C LEU A 149 -1.28 4.87 -15.58
N ILE A 150 -0.37 4.44 -14.72
CA ILE A 150 0.21 3.10 -14.74
C ILE A 150 -0.03 2.37 -13.42
N SER A 151 -0.09 1.04 -13.48
CA SER A 151 -0.11 0.20 -12.29
C SER A 151 1.20 -0.54 -12.15
N VAL A 152 1.80 -0.51 -10.95
CA VAL A 152 3.05 -1.20 -10.64
C VAL A 152 2.80 -2.27 -9.58
N SER A 153 3.51 -3.39 -9.68
CA SER A 153 3.29 -4.59 -8.87
C SER A 153 1.82 -5.07 -8.93
N CYS A 154 1.21 -4.95 -10.12
CA CYS A 154 -0.17 -5.36 -10.34
C CYS A 154 -0.32 -6.87 -10.16
N ILE A 155 -1.37 -7.27 -9.43
CA ILE A 155 -1.76 -8.67 -9.33
C ILE A 155 -3.28 -8.78 -9.46
N LEU A 156 -3.74 -9.65 -10.37
CA LEU A 156 -5.14 -9.91 -10.62
C LEU A 156 -5.44 -11.39 -10.43
N ARG A 157 -6.70 -11.70 -10.13
CA ARG A 157 -7.19 -13.06 -9.93
C ARG A 157 -8.47 -13.27 -10.74
N PRO A 158 -8.69 -14.47 -11.31
CA PRO A 158 -9.87 -14.76 -12.13
C PRO A 158 -11.21 -14.60 -11.37
N THR A 159 -11.16 -14.71 -10.05
CA THR A 159 -12.33 -14.58 -9.18
C THR A 159 -12.81 -13.14 -9.01
N GLN A 160 -11.98 -12.14 -9.33
CA GLN A 160 -12.30 -10.73 -9.15
C GLN A 160 -13.38 -10.24 -10.12
N ALA A 161 -14.11 -9.20 -9.73
CA ALA A 161 -15.22 -8.64 -10.48
C ALA A 161 -14.89 -8.20 -11.91
N PHE A 162 -13.63 -7.87 -12.19
CA PHE A 162 -13.15 -7.51 -13.54
C PHE A 162 -13.47 -8.58 -14.57
N PHE A 163 -13.44 -9.86 -14.19
CA PHE A 163 -13.59 -11.03 -15.05
C PHE A 163 -15.01 -11.63 -14.98
N LYS A 164 -15.95 -11.02 -14.26
CA LYS A 164 -17.33 -11.46 -14.14
C LYS A 164 -18.23 -10.72 -15.12
N TRP A 165 -19.36 -11.35 -15.47
CA TRP A 165 -20.34 -10.74 -16.41
C TRP A 165 -20.82 -9.36 -15.97
N TYR A 166 -20.96 -9.11 -14.66
CA TYR A 166 -21.37 -7.84 -14.08
C TYR A 166 -20.21 -6.82 -13.92
N GLY A 167 -19.00 -7.16 -14.28
CA GLY A 167 -17.79 -6.38 -14.05
C GLY A 167 -17.57 -5.18 -14.97
N GLY A 168 -18.60 -4.66 -15.63
CA GLY A 168 -18.48 -3.60 -16.63
C GLY A 168 -17.73 -2.36 -16.17
N ILE A 169 -18.08 -1.81 -14.99
CA ILE A 169 -17.43 -0.63 -14.44
C ILE A 169 -15.96 -0.90 -14.06
N PHE A 170 -15.68 -2.07 -13.51
CA PHE A 170 -14.33 -2.45 -13.14
C PHE A 170 -13.44 -2.61 -14.37
N ARG A 171 -13.94 -3.23 -15.45
CA ARG A 171 -13.23 -3.28 -16.76
C ARG A 171 -13.01 -1.89 -17.34
N LYS A 172 -14.00 -0.98 -17.20
CA LYS A 172 -13.86 0.42 -17.63
C LYS A 172 -12.72 1.10 -16.85
N THR A 173 -12.63 0.87 -15.54
CA THR A 173 -11.52 1.37 -14.70
C THR A 173 -10.17 0.88 -15.21
N LEU A 174 -10.02 -0.42 -15.48
CA LEU A 174 -8.76 -0.97 -16.01
C LEU A 174 -8.37 -0.35 -17.36
N ARG A 175 -9.34 -0.08 -18.24
CA ARG A 175 -9.09 0.57 -19.55
C ARG A 175 -8.66 2.04 -19.46
N ASN A 176 -8.68 2.62 -18.28
CA ASN A 176 -8.15 3.96 -18.04
C ASN A 176 -6.66 3.95 -17.70
N PHE A 177 -6.09 2.77 -17.45
CA PHE A 177 -4.66 2.60 -17.25
C PHE A 177 -3.97 2.41 -18.60
N ASP A 178 -2.87 3.12 -18.79
CA ASP A 178 -2.06 3.04 -20.02
C ASP A 178 -1.17 1.80 -20.03
N PHE A 179 -0.69 1.35 -18.85
CA PHE A 179 0.20 0.20 -18.76
C PHE A 179 0.17 -0.48 -17.38
N PHE A 180 0.43 -1.80 -17.36
CA PHE A 180 0.49 -2.60 -16.15
C PHE A 180 1.83 -3.34 -16.03
N PHE A 181 2.53 -3.13 -14.93
CA PHE A 181 3.70 -3.91 -14.52
C PHE A 181 3.22 -5.01 -13.58
N ALA A 182 3.11 -6.24 -14.08
CA ALA A 182 2.46 -7.36 -13.42
C ALA A 182 3.43 -8.20 -12.57
N GLN A 183 2.95 -8.70 -11.43
CA GLN A 183 3.74 -9.56 -10.55
C GLN A 183 3.94 -10.98 -11.09
N ASN A 184 2.98 -11.51 -11.82
CA ASN A 184 2.99 -12.89 -12.29
C ASN A 184 2.38 -13.03 -13.69
N LYS A 185 2.66 -14.18 -14.31
CA LYS A 185 2.19 -14.49 -15.65
C LYS A 185 0.67 -14.58 -15.73
N GLU A 186 -0.01 -15.12 -14.70
CA GLU A 186 -1.46 -15.19 -14.66
C GLU A 186 -2.10 -13.80 -14.82
N THR A 187 -1.55 -12.77 -14.16
CA THR A 187 -2.01 -11.39 -14.30
C THR A 187 -1.80 -10.87 -15.72
N VAL A 188 -0.66 -11.16 -16.34
CA VAL A 188 -0.40 -10.79 -17.74
C VAL A 188 -1.44 -11.43 -18.67
N ASP A 189 -1.71 -12.71 -18.52
CA ASP A 189 -2.67 -13.45 -19.34
C ASP A 189 -4.11 -12.90 -19.14
N LEU A 190 -4.49 -12.57 -17.91
CA LEU A 190 -5.77 -11.94 -17.59
C LEU A 190 -5.92 -10.54 -18.21
N LEU A 191 -4.88 -9.72 -18.15
CA LEU A 191 -4.88 -8.39 -18.79
C LEU A 191 -4.95 -8.49 -20.31
N ALA A 192 -4.20 -9.44 -20.89
CA ALA A 192 -4.24 -9.71 -22.33
C ALA A 192 -5.65 -10.13 -22.80
N SER A 193 -6.39 -10.91 -21.99
CA SER A 193 -7.79 -11.29 -22.30
C SER A 193 -8.74 -10.08 -22.38
N LEU A 194 -8.37 -8.94 -21.79
CA LEU A 194 -9.07 -7.66 -21.85
C LEU A 194 -8.49 -6.69 -22.88
N ASN A 195 -7.50 -7.10 -23.69
CA ASN A 195 -6.71 -6.29 -24.60
C ASN A 195 -6.00 -5.12 -23.92
N LEU A 196 -5.44 -5.34 -22.72
CA LEU A 196 -4.70 -4.34 -21.95
C LEU A 196 -3.19 -4.62 -22.01
N GLN A 197 -2.40 -3.56 -22.12
CA GLN A 197 -0.94 -3.67 -22.24
C GLN A 197 -0.31 -3.94 -20.88
N SER A 198 0.54 -4.96 -20.81
CA SER A 198 1.23 -5.32 -19.58
C SER A 198 2.58 -6.01 -19.86
N THR A 199 3.43 -6.00 -18.85
CA THR A 199 4.68 -6.78 -18.84
C THR A 199 4.86 -7.46 -17.48
N LEU A 200 5.53 -8.61 -17.49
CA LEU A 200 5.90 -9.32 -16.27
C LEU A 200 7.15 -8.68 -15.65
N THR A 201 7.04 -8.17 -14.43
CA THR A 201 8.15 -7.52 -13.71
C THR A 201 8.42 -8.12 -12.33
N GLY A 202 7.53 -8.96 -11.81
CA GLY A 202 7.65 -9.49 -10.45
C GLY A 202 7.10 -8.54 -9.38
N ASP A 203 7.36 -8.90 -8.13
CA ASP A 203 6.93 -8.14 -6.96
C ASP A 203 8.10 -7.29 -6.43
N THR A 204 7.96 -5.99 -6.44
CA THR A 204 8.98 -5.02 -6.01
C THR A 204 9.36 -5.14 -4.53
N ARG A 205 8.64 -5.92 -3.70
CA ARG A 205 9.10 -6.26 -2.35
C ARG A 205 10.40 -7.05 -2.36
N PHE A 206 10.64 -7.89 -3.38
CA PHE A 206 11.90 -8.63 -3.52
C PHE A 206 13.07 -7.69 -3.78
N ASP A 207 12.88 -6.62 -4.55
CA ASP A 207 13.92 -5.59 -4.75
C ASP A 207 14.29 -4.96 -3.40
N ARG A 208 13.29 -4.66 -2.56
CA ARG A 208 13.52 -4.11 -1.22
C ARG A 208 14.27 -5.07 -0.31
N VAL A 209 13.89 -6.35 -0.29
CA VAL A 209 14.60 -7.37 0.50
C VAL A 209 16.04 -7.50 0.01
N PHE A 210 16.25 -7.53 -1.31
CA PHE A 210 17.59 -7.62 -1.89
C PHE A 210 18.48 -6.42 -1.50
N GLU A 211 17.95 -5.20 -1.52
CA GLU A 211 18.72 -4.03 -1.06
C GLU A 211 19.04 -4.09 0.44
N ILE A 212 18.11 -4.54 1.28
CA ILE A 212 18.36 -4.74 2.71
C ILE A 212 19.49 -5.76 2.94
N THR A 213 19.52 -6.87 2.17
CA THR A 213 20.57 -7.88 2.33
C THR A 213 21.95 -7.38 1.91
N LYS A 214 22.02 -6.36 1.04
CA LYS A 214 23.29 -5.74 0.64
C LYS A 214 23.83 -4.77 1.69
N SER A 215 22.99 -4.18 2.53
CA SER A 215 23.42 -3.14 3.47
C SER A 215 24.29 -3.67 4.60
N ASN A 216 24.40 -5.00 4.79
CA ASN A 216 25.13 -5.65 5.88
C ASN A 216 24.84 -5.04 7.26
N ASP A 217 23.68 -4.43 7.45
CA ASP A 217 23.27 -3.85 8.73
C ASP A 217 23.00 -4.98 9.73
N GLU A 218 23.97 -5.30 10.53
CA GLU A 218 23.81 -6.24 11.64
C GLU A 218 22.94 -5.59 12.72
N ILE A 219 21.91 -6.30 13.16
CA ILE A 219 21.10 -5.91 14.32
C ILE A 219 21.89 -6.30 15.57
N GLU A 220 22.62 -5.36 16.16
CA GLU A 220 23.56 -5.61 17.25
C GLU A 220 22.91 -6.33 18.43
N ILE A 221 21.69 -5.96 18.83
CA ILE A 221 20.96 -6.64 19.90
C ILE A 221 20.69 -8.12 19.57
N ALA A 222 20.38 -8.45 18.33
CA ALA A 222 20.14 -9.83 17.90
C ALA A 222 21.45 -10.64 17.87
N LYS A 223 22.54 -10.00 17.47
CA LYS A 223 23.89 -10.59 17.47
C LYS A 223 24.36 -10.90 18.88
N GLN A 224 24.26 -9.93 19.79
CA GLN A 224 24.59 -10.12 21.19
C GLN A 224 23.74 -11.22 21.85
N PHE A 225 22.43 -11.19 21.59
CA PHE A 225 21.52 -12.22 22.07
C PHE A 225 21.88 -13.60 21.53
N LYS A 226 22.17 -13.74 20.24
CA LYS A 226 22.56 -15.00 19.61
C LYS A 226 23.82 -15.57 20.27
N GLY A 227 24.88 -14.77 20.43
CA GLY A 227 26.20 -15.25 20.88
C GLY A 227 26.68 -16.39 19.98
N ASN A 228 27.15 -17.47 20.61
CA ASN A 228 27.66 -18.66 19.89
C ASN A 228 26.58 -19.74 19.62
N GLN A 229 25.34 -19.49 20.02
CA GLN A 229 24.25 -20.46 19.81
C GLN A 229 23.57 -20.28 18.46
N LYS A 230 22.89 -21.33 18.02
CA LYS A 230 21.98 -21.21 16.85
C LYS A 230 20.77 -20.37 17.24
N LEU A 231 20.33 -19.51 16.33
CA LEU A 231 19.17 -18.61 16.51
C LEU A 231 18.11 -18.91 15.45
N LEU A 232 16.88 -19.12 15.90
CA LEU A 232 15.70 -19.16 15.05
C LEU A 232 14.96 -17.83 15.19
N VAL A 233 14.64 -17.19 14.08
CA VAL A 233 13.84 -15.96 14.04
C VAL A 233 12.49 -16.27 13.41
N ALA A 234 11.42 -16.11 14.18
CA ALA A 234 10.04 -16.28 13.71
C ALA A 234 9.40 -14.90 13.53
N GLY A 235 9.28 -14.44 12.29
CA GLY A 235 8.78 -13.11 11.96
C GLY A 235 7.31 -13.08 11.58
N SER A 236 6.60 -12.05 12.02
CA SER A 236 5.17 -11.82 11.71
C SER A 236 4.26 -12.96 12.18
N CYS A 237 4.52 -13.51 13.36
CA CYS A 237 3.78 -14.65 13.90
C CYS A 237 2.34 -14.27 14.28
N TRP A 238 1.41 -15.09 13.85
CA TRP A 238 0.02 -15.10 14.30
C TRP A 238 -0.18 -16.11 15.43
N ALA A 239 -1.37 -16.12 16.04
CA ALA A 239 -1.68 -17.05 17.11
C ALA A 239 -1.58 -18.52 16.65
N GLU A 240 -2.01 -18.80 15.43
CA GLU A 240 -1.96 -20.13 14.83
C GLU A 240 -0.53 -20.60 14.56
N ASP A 241 0.38 -19.67 14.20
CA ASP A 241 1.81 -19.99 14.05
C ASP A 241 2.42 -20.35 15.40
N MET A 242 2.02 -19.64 16.47
CA MET A 242 2.51 -19.91 17.81
C MET A 242 2.03 -21.28 18.34
N ASP A 243 0.82 -21.71 18.00
CA ASP A 243 0.33 -23.03 18.38
C ASP A 243 1.22 -24.17 17.82
N VAL A 244 1.85 -23.96 16.64
CA VAL A 244 2.84 -24.87 16.07
C VAL A 244 4.22 -24.70 16.70
N LEU A 245 4.59 -23.47 17.04
CA LEU A 245 5.93 -23.16 17.55
C LEU A 245 6.12 -23.50 19.03
N TYR A 246 5.08 -23.40 19.88
CA TYR A 246 5.22 -23.69 21.32
C TYR A 246 5.80 -25.09 21.62
N PRO A 247 5.33 -26.19 21.06
CA PRO A 247 5.90 -27.51 21.31
C PRO A 247 7.38 -27.58 20.87
N PHE A 248 7.70 -26.97 19.72
CA PHE A 248 9.05 -26.97 19.20
C PHE A 248 10.01 -26.14 20.09
N ILE A 249 9.59 -24.98 20.54
CA ILE A 249 10.41 -24.10 21.40
C ILE A 249 10.64 -24.77 22.76
N ASN A 250 9.58 -25.32 23.38
CA ASN A 250 9.68 -25.98 24.67
C ASN A 250 10.58 -27.21 24.65
N LEU A 251 10.66 -27.91 23.50
CA LEU A 251 11.56 -29.05 23.33
C LEU A 251 13.03 -28.65 23.06
N ASN A 252 13.28 -27.50 22.43
CA ASN A 252 14.58 -27.12 21.90
C ASN A 252 15.20 -25.87 22.59
N GLY A 253 14.52 -25.27 23.56
CA GLY A 253 14.96 -24.01 24.20
C GLY A 253 16.33 -24.07 24.85
N TYR A 254 16.83 -25.25 25.21
CA TYR A 254 18.17 -25.42 25.73
C TYR A 254 19.25 -25.43 24.66
N GLN A 255 18.92 -25.72 23.40
CA GLN A 255 19.88 -25.87 22.28
C GLN A 255 19.84 -24.69 21.31
N LEU A 256 18.71 -24.01 21.24
CA LEU A 256 18.43 -22.92 20.30
C LEU A 256 17.97 -21.68 21.05
N LYS A 257 18.33 -20.51 20.53
CA LYS A 257 17.70 -19.25 20.92
C LYS A 257 16.60 -18.89 19.94
N PHE A 258 15.58 -18.18 20.42
CA PHE A 258 14.40 -17.80 19.63
C PHE A 258 14.18 -16.31 19.72
N ILE A 259 13.96 -15.66 18.59
CA ILE A 259 13.39 -14.30 18.50
C ILE A 259 12.02 -14.45 17.85
N ILE A 260 10.99 -14.05 18.57
CA ILE A 260 9.59 -14.09 18.09
C ILE A 260 9.14 -12.65 17.87
N ALA A 261 8.78 -12.30 16.65
CA ALA A 261 8.21 -11.01 16.30
C ALA A 261 6.71 -11.20 15.94
N PRO A 262 5.78 -10.88 16.85
CA PRO A 262 4.35 -11.00 16.59
C PRO A 262 3.88 -10.11 15.45
N HIS A 263 2.86 -10.54 14.68
CA HIS A 263 2.24 -9.72 13.66
C HIS A 263 1.51 -8.50 14.26
N GLU A 264 0.84 -8.70 15.37
CA GLU A 264 0.23 -7.64 16.17
C GLU A 264 0.89 -7.60 17.56
N ILE A 265 1.47 -6.45 17.89
CA ILE A 265 2.09 -6.24 19.20
C ILE A 265 0.98 -5.77 20.15
N SER A 266 0.40 -6.72 20.88
CA SER A 266 -0.54 -6.44 21.97
C SER A 266 -0.01 -7.06 23.28
N GLU A 267 -0.25 -6.38 24.37
CA GLU A 267 0.20 -6.84 25.69
C GLU A 267 -0.38 -8.23 26.03
N SER A 268 -1.65 -8.44 25.69
CA SER A 268 -2.32 -9.75 25.90
C SER A 268 -1.69 -10.87 25.08
N PHE A 269 -1.26 -10.60 23.84
CA PHE A 269 -0.64 -11.63 23.01
C PHE A 269 0.80 -11.92 23.47
N ILE A 270 1.56 -10.91 23.87
CA ILE A 270 2.91 -11.09 24.42
C ILE A 270 2.83 -11.93 25.72
N THR A 271 1.93 -11.58 26.66
CA THR A 271 1.72 -12.34 27.87
C THR A 271 1.33 -13.79 27.60
N LYS A 272 0.46 -14.03 26.59
CA LYS A 272 0.11 -15.39 26.17
C LYS A 272 1.33 -16.17 25.69
N ILE A 273 2.22 -15.55 24.88
CA ILE A 273 3.46 -16.18 24.44
C ILE A 273 4.34 -16.53 25.62
N GLU A 274 4.60 -15.58 26.52
CA GLU A 274 5.46 -15.77 27.70
C GLU A 274 4.94 -16.88 28.62
N THR A 275 3.63 -16.92 28.87
CA THR A 275 3.04 -17.93 29.76
C THR A 275 2.93 -19.33 29.14
N SER A 276 3.00 -19.43 27.81
CA SER A 276 2.96 -20.72 27.09
C SER A 276 4.35 -21.34 26.86
N LEU A 277 5.41 -20.58 27.15
CA LEU A 277 6.79 -21.07 27.06
C LEU A 277 7.26 -21.59 28.41
N SER A 278 7.91 -22.77 28.39
CA SER A 278 8.45 -23.47 29.57
C SER A 278 9.97 -23.36 29.68
N VAL A 279 10.58 -22.45 28.92
CA VAL A 279 12.05 -22.29 28.77
C VAL A 279 12.51 -20.96 29.34
#